data_a73f1ee29c1e79a1eb8acd5192a2610b
#
_entry.id   a73f1ee29c1e79a1eb8acd5192a2610b
#
_cell.length_a   1.000
_cell.length_b   1.000
_cell.length_c   1.000
_cell.angle_alpha   90.00
_cell.angle_beta   90.00
_cell.angle_gamma   90.00
#
_symmetry.space_group_name_H-M   'P 1'
#
loop_
_entity.id
_entity.type
_entity.pdbx_description
1 polymer ?
#
loop_
_entity_poly.entity_id
_entity_poly.type
_entity_poly.pdbx_seq_one_letter_code
_entity_poly.pdbx_strand_id
1 'polypeptide(L)'
;MKMKFLVSLLLFVLLAVTSSAQTREVAITIDDLPLNGAQFDPARLRKMTDNFLAAIKKHQIPAVGFVNETLLYRAGETDARIAILKQWIEGGVELGNHTFSHLGFANATLADYEDDFVRGDAVTRLLMKPNKPRFFRHPFLQMGKTAEDEKAFEDFIAARGYKAAPITVDVLDWMINAAHAKARAQGDEAVVKRVGEEYVKFAAQKFDYCAQVAQELFGRPIKQIVLMHANELTAENLDALATVLKSKGYKFISVEEALQDPVYQMPEIYVGSSDRLGHWAFSKGKKLHPPQPSEFLQQPYLDNQRKGR
;
A
#
# COMPACT_ATOMS: atom_id res chain seq x y z
N MET A 1 82.66 -2.63 -12.23
CA MET A 1 81.63 -2.47 -11.19
C MET A 1 80.31 -1.97 -11.86
N LYS A 2 79.41 -2.86 -12.18
CA LYS A 2 78.13 -2.52 -12.91
C LYS A 2 76.99 -2.51 -11.91
N MET A 3 76.46 -1.32 -11.65
CA MET A 3 75.32 -1.09 -10.76
C MET A 3 74.02 -1.34 -11.52
N LYS A 4 73.21 -2.38 -11.11
CA LYS A 4 71.90 -2.70 -11.66
C LYS A 4 70.85 -1.84 -10.94
N PHE A 5 70.22 -0.91 -11.67
CA PHE A 5 69.04 -0.20 -11.21
C PHE A 5 67.80 -1.15 -11.31
N LEU A 6 67.21 -1.45 -10.17
CA LEU A 6 65.94 -2.16 -10.09
C LEU A 6 64.81 -1.10 -10.11
N VAL A 7 64.07 -1.02 -11.21
CA VAL A 7 62.88 -0.18 -11.30
C VAL A 7 61.67 -1.03 -10.82
N SER A 8 61.20 -0.76 -9.61
CA SER A 8 59.95 -1.35 -9.09
C SER A 8 58.76 -0.60 -9.69
N LEU A 9 58.04 -1.24 -10.60
CA LEU A 9 56.78 -0.76 -11.16
C LEU A 9 55.65 -1.07 -10.17
N LEU A 10 55.19 -0.08 -9.40
CA LEU A 10 54.00 -0.19 -8.54
C LEU A 10 52.74 -0.11 -9.42
N LEU A 11 52.11 -1.24 -9.65
CA LEU A 11 50.82 -1.33 -10.35
C LEU A 11 49.69 -0.94 -9.36
N PHE A 12 49.23 0.31 -9.42
CA PHE A 12 48.01 0.75 -8.73
C PHE A 12 46.79 0.16 -9.47
N VAL A 13 46.23 -0.91 -8.97
CA VAL A 13 44.90 -1.39 -9.40
C VAL A 13 43.86 -0.47 -8.80
N LEU A 14 43.37 0.51 -9.58
CA LEU A 14 42.13 1.25 -9.26
C LEU A 14 40.93 0.25 -9.34
N LEU A 15 40.55 -0.28 -8.21
CA LEU A 15 39.25 -0.90 -8.06
C LEU A 15 38.18 0.21 -8.19
N ALA A 16 37.66 0.40 -9.40
CA ALA A 16 36.49 1.18 -9.62
C ALA A 16 35.34 0.45 -8.88
N VAL A 17 35.05 0.88 -7.65
CA VAL A 17 33.82 0.52 -6.97
C VAL A 17 32.70 1.17 -7.77
N THR A 18 32.15 0.46 -8.74
CA THR A 18 30.90 0.84 -9.37
C THR A 18 29.84 0.76 -8.27
N SER A 19 29.55 1.89 -7.64
CA SER A 19 28.38 2.04 -6.80
C SER A 19 27.16 1.80 -7.72
N SER A 20 26.73 0.55 -7.83
CA SER A 20 25.45 0.23 -8.41
C SER A 20 24.43 1.00 -7.57
N ALA A 21 23.88 2.07 -8.11
CA ALA A 21 22.76 2.77 -7.47
C ALA A 21 21.69 1.70 -7.21
N GLN A 22 21.55 1.31 -5.93
CA GLN A 22 20.65 0.22 -5.55
C GLN A 22 19.24 0.63 -5.96
N THR A 23 18.63 -0.15 -6.86
CA THR A 23 17.31 0.14 -7.43
C THR A 23 16.28 0.25 -6.32
N ARG A 24 15.52 1.33 -6.31
CA ARG A 24 14.36 1.48 -5.41
C ARG A 24 13.21 0.65 -5.97
N GLU A 25 12.60 -0.18 -5.14
CA GLU A 25 11.53 -1.08 -5.57
C GLU A 25 10.29 -0.87 -4.71
N VAL A 26 9.10 -0.92 -5.33
CA VAL A 26 7.82 -0.74 -4.63
C VAL A 26 6.74 -1.62 -5.22
N ALA A 27 5.98 -2.29 -4.35
CA ALA A 27 4.73 -2.97 -4.67
C ALA A 27 3.56 -2.02 -4.39
N ILE A 28 2.64 -1.90 -5.33
CA ILE A 28 1.43 -1.08 -5.20
C ILE A 28 0.29 -1.94 -4.66
N THR A 29 -0.34 -1.50 -3.56
CA THR A 29 -1.53 -2.13 -3.01
C THR A 29 -2.66 -1.13 -2.85
N ILE A 30 -3.90 -1.58 -3.10
CA ILE A 30 -5.11 -0.76 -3.12
C ILE A 30 -6.14 -1.43 -2.22
N ASP A 31 -6.42 -0.84 -1.07
CA ASP A 31 -7.34 -1.37 -0.08
C ASP A 31 -8.79 -0.93 -0.36
N ASP A 32 -9.75 -1.61 0.25
CA ASP A 32 -11.18 -1.33 0.23
C ASP A 32 -11.85 -1.46 -1.15
N LEU A 33 -11.43 -2.45 -1.94
CA LEU A 33 -12.18 -2.73 -3.16
C LEU A 33 -13.61 -3.21 -2.83
N PRO A 34 -14.61 -2.84 -3.65
CA PRO A 34 -14.50 -2.03 -4.87
C PRO A 34 -14.49 -0.52 -4.62
N LEU A 35 -14.61 -0.04 -3.38
CA LEU A 35 -14.77 1.39 -3.08
C LEU A 35 -14.42 1.72 -1.63
N ASN A 36 -13.56 2.70 -1.41
CA ASN A 36 -13.32 3.34 -0.12
C ASN A 36 -14.16 4.62 0.05
N GLY A 37 -15.00 4.68 1.08
CA GLY A 37 -15.71 5.88 1.50
C GLY A 37 -17.10 6.03 0.91
N ALA A 38 -17.33 7.07 0.08
CA ALA A 38 -18.66 7.46 -0.40
C ALA A 38 -19.35 6.36 -1.19
N GLN A 39 -20.68 6.30 -1.08
CA GLN A 39 -21.46 5.35 -1.87
C GLN A 39 -21.62 5.87 -3.29
N PHE A 40 -21.04 5.16 -4.25
CA PHE A 40 -21.18 5.45 -5.67
C PHE A 40 -22.19 4.50 -6.31
N ASP A 41 -22.88 4.99 -7.34
CA ASP A 41 -23.60 4.12 -8.25
C ASP A 41 -22.62 3.28 -9.10
N PRO A 42 -23.09 2.18 -9.73
CA PRO A 42 -22.22 1.31 -10.53
C PRO A 42 -21.51 2.00 -11.69
N ALA A 43 -22.07 3.05 -12.28
CA ALA A 43 -21.45 3.75 -13.42
C ALA A 43 -20.24 4.58 -12.95
N ARG A 44 -20.38 5.31 -11.85
CA ARG A 44 -19.30 6.08 -11.22
C ARG A 44 -18.18 5.15 -10.72
N LEU A 45 -18.57 4.01 -10.14
CA LEU A 45 -17.64 2.99 -9.67
C LEU A 45 -16.82 2.41 -10.83
N ARG A 46 -17.46 2.12 -11.96
CA ARG A 46 -16.79 1.66 -13.18
C ARG A 46 -15.79 2.69 -13.69
N LYS A 47 -16.19 3.96 -13.79
CA LYS A 47 -15.30 5.04 -14.23
C LYS A 47 -14.06 5.17 -13.35
N MET A 48 -14.23 5.09 -12.03
CA MET A 48 -13.10 5.10 -11.09
C MET A 48 -12.16 3.90 -11.34
N THR A 49 -12.72 2.71 -11.50
CA THR A 49 -11.97 1.49 -11.82
C THR A 49 -11.22 1.63 -13.15
N ASP A 50 -11.85 2.16 -14.20
CA ASP A 50 -11.21 2.40 -15.49
C ASP A 50 -9.98 3.31 -15.38
N ASN A 51 -10.04 4.36 -14.55
CA ASN A 51 -8.91 5.25 -14.31
C ASN A 51 -7.74 4.52 -13.65
N PHE A 52 -8.00 3.70 -12.61
CA PHE A 52 -6.97 2.85 -12.00
C PHE A 52 -6.33 1.93 -13.02
N LEU A 53 -7.15 1.18 -13.76
CA LEU A 53 -6.67 0.18 -14.71
C LEU A 53 -5.89 0.79 -15.88
N ALA A 54 -6.28 1.98 -16.33
CA ALA A 54 -5.53 2.73 -17.34
C ALA A 54 -4.10 3.05 -16.84
N ALA A 55 -3.96 3.57 -15.61
CA ALA A 55 -2.66 3.88 -15.03
C ALA A 55 -1.84 2.59 -14.77
N ILE A 56 -2.46 1.55 -14.21
CA ILE A 56 -1.83 0.26 -13.95
C ILE A 56 -1.27 -0.34 -15.23
N LYS A 57 -2.07 -0.37 -16.30
CA LYS A 57 -1.65 -0.87 -17.62
C LYS A 57 -0.53 -0.03 -18.22
N LYS A 58 -0.67 1.30 -18.22
CA LYS A 58 0.32 2.24 -18.79
C LYS A 58 1.68 2.06 -18.13
N HIS A 59 1.71 1.90 -16.83
CA HIS A 59 2.96 1.81 -16.06
C HIS A 59 3.42 0.38 -15.81
N GLN A 60 2.65 -0.64 -16.24
CA GLN A 60 2.90 -2.07 -16.03
C GLN A 60 3.06 -2.41 -14.53
N ILE A 61 2.11 -1.94 -13.71
CA ILE A 61 2.13 -2.11 -12.26
C ILE A 61 1.53 -3.48 -11.88
N PRO A 62 2.29 -4.38 -11.24
CA PRO A 62 1.74 -5.62 -10.70
C PRO A 62 1.05 -5.34 -9.34
N ALA A 63 -0.20 -4.84 -9.38
CA ALA A 63 -0.93 -4.41 -8.20
C ALA A 63 -1.73 -5.55 -7.54
N VAL A 64 -1.97 -5.41 -6.22
CA VAL A 64 -2.92 -6.21 -5.45
C VAL A 64 -4.03 -5.30 -4.91
N GLY A 65 -5.29 -5.69 -5.10
CA GLY A 65 -6.45 -5.01 -4.55
C GLY A 65 -7.07 -5.84 -3.41
N PHE A 66 -7.20 -5.27 -2.21
CA PHE A 66 -7.77 -5.92 -1.04
C PHE A 66 -9.26 -5.62 -0.93
N VAL A 67 -10.08 -6.69 -0.82
CA VAL A 67 -11.54 -6.62 -0.95
C VAL A 67 -12.21 -6.68 0.42
N ASN A 68 -13.10 -5.73 0.69
CA ASN A 68 -14.10 -5.84 1.77
C ASN A 68 -15.41 -6.35 1.16
N GLU A 69 -15.72 -7.62 1.35
CA GLU A 69 -16.85 -8.23 0.66
C GLU A 69 -18.22 -7.63 1.02
N THR A 70 -18.38 -7.06 2.22
CA THR A 70 -19.63 -6.38 2.60
C THR A 70 -20.01 -5.26 1.61
N LEU A 71 -19.03 -4.64 0.97
CA LEU A 71 -19.24 -3.57 -0.02
C LEU A 71 -19.86 -4.08 -1.33
N LEU A 72 -19.87 -5.39 -1.55
CA LEU A 72 -20.51 -6.00 -2.71
C LEU A 72 -22.03 -6.12 -2.52
N TYR A 73 -22.48 -6.26 -1.27
CA TYR A 73 -23.87 -6.60 -0.95
C TYR A 73 -24.73 -5.35 -0.76
N ARG A 74 -25.02 -4.67 -1.87
CA ARG A 74 -25.97 -3.57 -1.90
C ARG A 74 -27.22 -3.99 -2.69
N ALA A 75 -28.39 -3.77 -2.12
CA ALA A 75 -29.67 -4.16 -2.74
C ALA A 75 -29.78 -3.62 -4.18
N GLY A 76 -29.98 -4.54 -5.13
CA GLY A 76 -30.09 -4.24 -6.55
C GLY A 76 -28.76 -3.97 -7.28
N GLU A 77 -27.61 -4.00 -6.60
CA GLU A 77 -26.31 -3.68 -7.20
C GLU A 77 -25.27 -4.81 -7.06
N THR A 78 -25.57 -5.90 -6.38
CA THR A 78 -24.58 -6.94 -6.05
C THR A 78 -23.88 -7.49 -7.28
N ASP A 79 -24.61 -7.86 -8.32
CA ASP A 79 -24.02 -8.39 -9.56
C ASP A 79 -23.12 -7.34 -10.27
N ALA A 80 -23.54 -6.06 -10.28
CA ALA A 80 -22.77 -4.99 -10.86
C ALA A 80 -21.47 -4.76 -10.09
N ARG A 81 -21.48 -4.85 -8.76
CA ARG A 81 -20.31 -4.70 -7.90
C ARG A 81 -19.33 -5.87 -8.02
N ILE A 82 -19.86 -7.10 -8.14
CA ILE A 82 -19.05 -8.28 -8.46
C ILE A 82 -18.41 -8.14 -9.86
N ALA A 83 -19.15 -7.60 -10.83
CA ALA A 83 -18.61 -7.33 -12.16
C ALA A 83 -17.44 -6.32 -12.13
N ILE A 84 -17.46 -5.36 -11.22
CA ILE A 84 -16.31 -4.46 -10.99
C ILE A 84 -15.07 -5.25 -10.52
N LEU A 85 -15.21 -6.18 -9.57
CA LEU A 85 -14.05 -7.02 -9.16
C LEU A 85 -13.52 -7.86 -10.32
N LYS A 86 -14.38 -8.37 -11.19
CA LYS A 86 -13.94 -9.08 -12.41
C LYS A 86 -13.16 -8.14 -13.34
N GLN A 87 -13.60 -6.90 -13.48
CA GLN A 87 -12.89 -5.88 -14.27
C GLN A 87 -11.47 -5.63 -13.72
N TRP A 88 -11.27 -5.56 -12.40
CA TRP A 88 -9.94 -5.48 -11.78
C TRP A 88 -9.05 -6.66 -12.19
N ILE A 89 -9.57 -7.88 -12.12
CA ILE A 89 -8.83 -9.10 -12.49
C ILE A 89 -8.47 -9.12 -13.98
N GLU A 90 -9.41 -8.76 -14.84
CA GLU A 90 -9.21 -8.66 -16.30
C GLU A 90 -8.16 -7.59 -16.63
N GLY A 91 -8.09 -6.53 -15.83
CA GLY A 91 -7.06 -5.49 -15.89
C GLY A 91 -5.69 -5.91 -15.34
N GLY A 92 -5.55 -7.16 -14.83
CA GLY A 92 -4.29 -7.71 -14.36
C GLY A 92 -4.01 -7.52 -12.87
N VAL A 93 -4.94 -6.97 -12.11
CA VAL A 93 -4.83 -6.82 -10.65
C VAL A 93 -5.13 -8.15 -9.96
N GLU A 94 -4.30 -8.54 -9.00
CA GLU A 94 -4.58 -9.68 -8.12
C GLU A 94 -5.49 -9.23 -6.96
N LEU A 95 -6.44 -10.07 -6.56
CA LEU A 95 -7.28 -9.77 -5.40
C LEU A 95 -6.65 -10.33 -4.12
N GLY A 96 -6.89 -9.65 -3.00
CA GLY A 96 -6.56 -10.07 -1.65
C GLY A 96 -7.77 -9.93 -0.73
N ASN A 97 -7.73 -10.58 0.43
CA ASN A 97 -8.77 -10.51 1.46
C ASN A 97 -8.49 -9.33 2.41
N HIS A 98 -9.53 -8.53 2.71
CA HIS A 98 -9.48 -7.41 3.67
C HIS A 98 -10.58 -7.53 4.71
N THR A 99 -10.92 -8.74 5.10
CA THR A 99 -12.09 -9.16 5.89
C THR A 99 -13.44 -8.88 5.19
N PHE A 100 -14.52 -9.34 5.80
CA PHE A 100 -15.87 -9.08 5.28
C PHE A 100 -16.31 -7.64 5.56
N SER A 101 -16.26 -7.23 6.83
CA SER A 101 -16.86 -5.99 7.32
C SER A 101 -15.86 -4.87 7.60
N HIS A 102 -14.60 -5.04 7.20
CA HIS A 102 -13.50 -4.13 7.59
C HIS A 102 -13.33 -4.06 9.12
N LEU A 103 -13.46 -5.23 9.79
CA LEU A 103 -13.36 -5.32 11.24
C LEU A 103 -11.92 -5.04 11.72
N GLY A 104 -11.76 -4.10 12.64
CA GLY A 104 -10.46 -3.83 13.26
C GLY A 104 -10.12 -4.89 14.34
N PHE A 105 -8.99 -5.56 14.21
CA PHE A 105 -8.61 -6.67 15.11
C PHE A 105 -8.39 -6.20 16.57
N ALA A 106 -7.99 -4.96 16.79
CA ALA A 106 -7.88 -4.41 18.15
C ALA A 106 -9.24 -4.30 18.88
N ASN A 107 -10.36 -4.36 18.16
CA ASN A 107 -11.72 -4.23 18.71
C ASN A 107 -12.49 -5.55 18.72
N ALA A 108 -11.90 -6.65 18.24
CA ALA A 108 -12.53 -7.95 18.11
C ALA A 108 -11.85 -9.00 19.01
N THR A 109 -12.53 -10.14 19.21
CA THR A 109 -11.87 -11.37 19.66
C THR A 109 -11.19 -12.05 18.47
N LEU A 110 -10.24 -12.95 18.73
CA LEU A 110 -9.61 -13.73 17.66
C LEU A 110 -10.67 -14.51 16.86
N ALA A 111 -11.62 -15.16 17.54
CA ALA A 111 -12.68 -15.94 16.87
C ALA A 111 -13.58 -15.07 15.97
N ASP A 112 -13.98 -13.87 16.43
CA ASP A 112 -14.78 -12.96 15.60
C ASP A 112 -13.99 -12.47 14.37
N TYR A 113 -12.69 -12.25 14.53
CA TYR A 113 -11.83 -11.78 13.45
C TYR A 113 -11.56 -12.87 12.41
N GLU A 114 -11.35 -14.12 12.87
CA GLU A 114 -11.25 -15.31 12.01
C GLU A 114 -12.54 -15.53 11.23
N ASP A 115 -13.72 -15.38 11.86
CA ASP A 115 -15.02 -15.51 11.20
C ASP A 115 -15.22 -14.41 10.14
N ASP A 116 -14.86 -13.16 10.46
CA ASP A 116 -14.94 -12.05 9.51
C ASP A 116 -14.00 -12.24 8.32
N PHE A 117 -12.80 -12.81 8.54
CA PHE A 117 -11.91 -13.21 7.45
C PHE A 117 -12.55 -14.28 6.56
N VAL A 118 -13.14 -15.34 7.15
CA VAL A 118 -13.77 -16.44 6.38
C VAL A 118 -14.96 -15.94 5.56
N ARG A 119 -15.75 -15.05 6.12
CA ARG A 119 -16.87 -14.41 5.40
C ARG A 119 -16.38 -13.54 4.26
N GLY A 120 -15.27 -12.82 4.42
CA GLY A 120 -14.64 -11.99 3.39
C GLY A 120 -13.92 -12.77 2.30
N ASP A 121 -13.97 -14.10 2.33
CA ASP A 121 -13.35 -14.99 1.35
C ASP A 121 -14.39 -15.68 0.43
N ALA A 122 -15.66 -15.42 0.63
CA ALA A 122 -16.73 -16.17 -0.04
C ALA A 122 -16.80 -15.90 -1.56
N VAL A 123 -16.80 -14.64 -1.97
CA VAL A 123 -16.78 -14.22 -3.39
C VAL A 123 -15.37 -14.04 -3.89
N THR A 124 -14.53 -13.37 -3.11
CA THR A 124 -13.16 -13.01 -3.48
C THR A 124 -12.35 -14.26 -3.87
N ARG A 125 -12.44 -15.31 -3.09
CA ARG A 125 -11.73 -16.58 -3.34
C ARG A 125 -12.15 -17.26 -4.65
N LEU A 126 -13.43 -17.20 -5.00
CA LEU A 126 -13.94 -17.76 -6.26
C LEU A 126 -13.42 -17.00 -7.48
N LEU A 127 -13.09 -15.73 -7.32
CA LEU A 127 -12.55 -14.89 -8.38
C LEU A 127 -11.02 -14.97 -8.48
N MET A 128 -10.32 -15.37 -7.41
CA MET A 128 -8.86 -15.49 -7.39
C MET A 128 -8.37 -16.64 -8.29
N LYS A 129 -7.20 -16.46 -8.91
CA LYS A 129 -6.54 -17.51 -9.68
C LYS A 129 -6.03 -18.60 -8.74
N PRO A 130 -6.32 -19.90 -8.99
CA PRO A 130 -6.05 -20.97 -8.03
C PRO A 130 -4.57 -21.18 -7.71
N ASN A 131 -3.66 -20.85 -8.64
CA ASN A 131 -2.22 -21.09 -8.51
C ASN A 131 -1.41 -19.81 -8.21
N LYS A 132 -2.06 -18.78 -7.71
CA LYS A 132 -1.41 -17.53 -7.33
C LYS A 132 -1.31 -17.40 -5.81
N PRO A 133 -0.28 -16.72 -5.28
CA PRO A 133 -0.24 -16.36 -3.88
C PRO A 133 -1.49 -15.61 -3.47
N ARG A 134 -1.98 -15.88 -2.26
CA ARG A 134 -3.11 -15.17 -1.68
C ARG A 134 -2.60 -14.25 -0.60
N PHE A 135 -3.06 -13.01 -0.63
CA PHE A 135 -2.65 -12.00 0.33
C PHE A 135 -3.83 -11.56 1.19
N PHE A 136 -3.50 -11.25 2.43
CA PHE A 136 -4.41 -10.66 3.40
C PHE A 136 -3.85 -9.32 3.88
N ARG A 137 -4.73 -8.33 4.08
CA ARG A 137 -4.40 -7.06 4.69
C ARG A 137 -5.25 -6.83 5.93
N HIS A 138 -4.61 -6.51 7.04
CA HIS A 138 -5.31 -6.13 8.26
C HIS A 138 -6.01 -4.78 8.11
N PRO A 139 -7.34 -4.69 8.34
CA PRO A 139 -8.03 -3.41 8.44
C PRO A 139 -7.39 -2.49 9.49
N PHE A 140 -7.27 -1.20 9.19
CA PHE A 140 -6.63 -0.20 10.02
C PHE A 140 -5.17 -0.53 10.40
N LEU A 141 -4.53 -1.47 9.72
CA LEU A 141 -3.21 -2.03 10.06
C LEU A 141 -3.15 -2.61 11.49
N GLN A 142 -4.27 -2.99 12.07
CA GLN A 142 -4.38 -3.53 13.43
C GLN A 142 -4.11 -5.03 13.42
N MET A 143 -3.10 -5.47 14.19
CA MET A 143 -2.61 -6.85 14.20
C MET A 143 -3.01 -7.62 15.47
N GLY A 144 -4.01 -7.16 16.22
CA GLY A 144 -4.50 -7.75 17.44
C GLY A 144 -4.24 -6.90 18.67
N LYS A 145 -4.50 -7.46 19.86
CA LYS A 145 -4.27 -6.82 21.15
C LYS A 145 -2.95 -7.28 21.78
N THR A 146 -2.48 -8.45 21.39
CA THR A 146 -1.26 -9.08 21.91
C THR A 146 -0.49 -9.73 20.74
N ALA A 147 0.78 -10.04 20.97
CA ALA A 147 1.60 -10.77 20.00
C ALA A 147 1.09 -12.21 19.79
N GLU A 148 0.45 -12.78 20.81
CA GLU A 148 -0.18 -14.10 20.74
C GLU A 148 -1.39 -14.06 19.78
N ASP A 149 -2.24 -13.02 19.84
CA ASP A 149 -3.35 -12.82 18.93
C ASP A 149 -2.86 -12.72 17.46
N GLU A 150 -1.84 -11.88 17.25
CA GLU A 150 -1.23 -11.71 15.92
C GLU A 150 -0.73 -13.05 15.38
N LYS A 151 0.08 -13.75 16.18
CA LYS A 151 0.64 -15.05 15.76
C LYS A 151 -0.44 -16.08 15.50
N ALA A 152 -1.45 -16.19 16.34
CA ALA A 152 -2.54 -17.14 16.17
C ALA A 152 -3.31 -16.87 14.86
N PHE A 153 -3.58 -15.59 14.57
CA PHE A 153 -4.24 -15.21 13.32
C PHE A 153 -3.35 -15.43 12.10
N GLU A 154 -2.05 -15.16 12.18
CA GLU A 154 -1.10 -15.46 11.08
C GLU A 154 -1.05 -16.97 10.79
N ASP A 155 -1.00 -17.81 11.81
CA ASP A 155 -1.04 -19.29 11.67
C ASP A 155 -2.38 -19.73 11.03
N PHE A 156 -3.51 -19.11 11.42
CA PHE A 156 -4.84 -19.38 10.89
C PHE A 156 -4.95 -19.05 9.38
N ILE A 157 -4.46 -17.89 8.95
CA ILE A 157 -4.50 -17.51 7.52
C ILE A 157 -3.48 -18.31 6.70
N ALA A 158 -2.30 -18.63 7.27
CA ALA A 158 -1.28 -19.46 6.62
C ALA A 158 -1.79 -20.87 6.33
N ALA A 159 -2.53 -21.50 7.26
CA ALA A 159 -3.19 -22.78 7.06
C ALA A 159 -4.21 -22.77 5.90
N ARG A 160 -4.68 -21.60 5.49
CA ARG A 160 -5.60 -21.37 4.35
C ARG A 160 -4.89 -20.90 3.08
N GLY A 161 -3.55 -20.86 3.09
CA GLY A 161 -2.71 -20.47 1.96
C GLY A 161 -2.63 -18.96 1.74
N TYR A 162 -2.89 -18.16 2.78
CA TYR A 162 -2.75 -16.70 2.75
C TYR A 162 -1.44 -16.26 3.42
N LYS A 163 -0.94 -15.11 2.99
CA LYS A 163 0.17 -14.39 3.63
C LYS A 163 -0.29 -12.97 3.95
N ALA A 164 0.05 -12.49 5.13
CA ALA A 164 -0.14 -11.07 5.45
C ALA A 164 0.71 -10.20 4.52
N ALA A 165 0.12 -9.11 4.03
CA ALA A 165 0.80 -8.10 3.22
C ALA A 165 0.90 -6.80 4.04
N PRO A 166 1.96 -6.61 4.83
CA PRO A 166 2.17 -5.37 5.58
C PRO A 166 2.49 -4.22 4.64
N ILE A 167 2.52 -2.99 5.18
CA ILE A 167 2.92 -1.81 4.42
C ILE A 167 4.17 -1.16 5.02
N THR A 168 4.84 -0.36 4.21
CA THR A 168 5.96 0.50 4.63
C THR A 168 5.76 1.96 4.24
N VAL A 169 4.84 2.24 3.33
CA VAL A 169 4.52 3.61 2.88
C VAL A 169 3.01 3.81 2.94
N ASP A 170 2.53 4.70 3.81
CA ASP A 170 1.16 5.20 3.81
C ASP A 170 1.13 6.60 3.22
N VAL A 171 0.46 6.78 2.07
CA VAL A 171 0.34 8.06 1.39
C VAL A 171 -0.85 8.92 1.86
N LEU A 172 -1.58 8.45 2.88
CA LEU A 172 -2.71 9.13 3.52
C LEU A 172 -3.82 9.57 2.55
N ASP A 173 -3.98 8.88 1.43
CA ASP A 173 -5.00 9.18 0.42
C ASP A 173 -6.42 9.09 0.98
N TRP A 174 -6.67 8.16 1.91
CA TRP A 174 -7.95 8.00 2.62
C TRP A 174 -8.39 9.26 3.38
N MET A 175 -7.42 10.02 3.93
CA MET A 175 -7.66 11.29 4.60
C MET A 175 -7.82 12.42 3.57
N ILE A 176 -6.88 12.51 2.63
CA ILE A 176 -6.83 13.60 1.63
C ILE A 176 -8.03 13.53 0.68
N ASN A 177 -8.57 12.33 0.44
CA ASN A 177 -9.78 12.15 -0.38
C ASN A 177 -10.99 12.93 0.15
N ALA A 178 -11.04 13.29 1.43
CA ALA A 178 -12.10 14.14 1.97
C ALA A 178 -12.07 15.55 1.35
N ALA A 179 -10.88 16.10 1.08
CA ALA A 179 -10.73 17.39 0.39
C ALA A 179 -11.15 17.30 -1.08
N HIS A 180 -10.75 16.22 -1.75
CA HIS A 180 -11.12 15.95 -3.14
C HIS A 180 -12.64 15.79 -3.29
N ALA A 181 -13.26 14.94 -2.46
CA ALA A 181 -14.70 14.69 -2.48
C ALA A 181 -15.52 15.96 -2.17
N LYS A 182 -15.05 16.80 -1.24
CA LYS A 182 -15.69 18.09 -0.92
C LYS A 182 -15.66 19.04 -2.11
N ALA A 183 -14.51 19.21 -2.76
CA ALA A 183 -14.36 20.06 -3.94
C ALA A 183 -15.21 19.56 -5.10
N ARG A 184 -15.23 18.25 -5.32
CA ARG A 184 -16.06 17.60 -6.35
C ARG A 184 -17.56 17.82 -6.10
N ALA A 185 -18.03 17.70 -4.86
CA ALA A 185 -19.43 17.97 -4.48
C ALA A 185 -19.83 19.43 -4.69
N GLN A 186 -18.87 20.36 -4.65
CA GLN A 186 -19.07 21.78 -4.92
C GLN A 186 -18.96 22.16 -6.40
N GLY A 187 -18.54 21.23 -7.27
CA GLY A 187 -18.28 21.49 -8.69
C GLY A 187 -17.05 22.36 -8.93
N ASP A 188 -16.14 22.45 -7.95
CA ASP A 188 -14.92 23.26 -8.04
C ASP A 188 -13.77 22.45 -8.65
N GLU A 189 -13.76 22.34 -9.97
CA GLU A 189 -12.74 21.58 -10.71
C GLU A 189 -11.32 22.15 -10.53
N ALA A 190 -11.17 23.46 -10.27
CA ALA A 190 -9.87 24.05 -10.00
C ALA A 190 -9.30 23.56 -8.67
N VAL A 191 -10.13 23.48 -7.62
CA VAL A 191 -9.73 22.92 -6.33
C VAL A 191 -9.53 21.41 -6.43
N VAL A 192 -10.35 20.67 -7.17
CA VAL A 192 -10.15 19.22 -7.41
C VAL A 192 -8.76 18.96 -8.00
N LYS A 193 -8.40 19.69 -9.05
CA LYS A 193 -7.08 19.59 -9.68
C LYS A 193 -5.96 19.92 -8.71
N ARG A 194 -6.08 21.02 -7.96
CA ARG A 194 -5.08 21.43 -6.97
C ARG A 194 -4.88 20.37 -5.87
N VAL A 195 -5.96 19.78 -5.36
CA VAL A 195 -5.87 18.68 -4.37
C VAL A 195 -5.09 17.50 -4.94
N GLY A 196 -5.35 17.12 -6.20
CA GLY A 196 -4.61 16.05 -6.87
C GLY A 196 -3.11 16.35 -7.01
N GLU A 197 -2.76 17.56 -7.45
CA GLU A 197 -1.36 17.99 -7.60
C GLU A 197 -0.62 18.02 -6.24
N GLU A 198 -1.25 18.56 -5.19
CA GLU A 198 -0.67 18.58 -3.84
C GLU A 198 -0.58 17.16 -3.23
N TYR A 199 -1.55 16.29 -3.50
CA TYR A 199 -1.49 14.88 -3.11
C TYR A 199 -0.30 14.15 -3.73
N VAL A 200 -0.09 14.27 -5.04
CA VAL A 200 1.05 13.63 -5.73
C VAL A 200 2.38 14.14 -5.15
N LYS A 201 2.50 15.45 -4.88
CA LYS A 201 3.68 16.03 -4.25
C LYS A 201 3.91 15.48 -2.84
N PHE A 202 2.85 15.43 -2.02
CA PHE A 202 2.91 14.88 -0.66
C PHE A 202 3.27 13.39 -0.67
N ALA A 203 2.64 12.59 -1.51
CA ALA A 203 2.96 11.17 -1.66
C ALA A 203 4.44 10.95 -2.03
N ALA A 204 4.97 11.75 -2.97
CA ALA A 204 6.38 11.70 -3.33
C ALA A 204 7.31 12.04 -2.16
N GLN A 205 6.95 12.98 -1.29
CA GLN A 205 7.68 13.31 -0.05
C GLN A 205 7.63 12.14 0.95
N LYS A 206 6.49 11.44 1.08
CA LYS A 206 6.37 10.24 1.92
C LYS A 206 7.29 9.13 1.44
N PHE A 207 7.39 8.90 0.12
CA PHE A 207 8.33 7.94 -0.44
C PHE A 207 9.80 8.30 -0.15
N ASP A 208 10.19 9.57 -0.29
CA ASP A 208 11.54 10.02 0.04
C ASP A 208 11.85 9.80 1.53
N TYR A 209 10.91 10.16 2.41
CA TYR A 209 11.03 9.94 3.84
C TYR A 209 11.19 8.45 4.18
N CYS A 210 10.32 7.58 3.65
CA CYS A 210 10.39 6.15 3.91
C CYS A 210 11.69 5.52 3.38
N ALA A 211 12.20 6.00 2.25
CA ALA A 211 13.51 5.57 1.73
C ALA A 211 14.66 6.00 2.66
N GLN A 212 14.61 7.21 3.21
CA GLN A 212 15.58 7.69 4.20
C GLN A 212 15.52 6.85 5.49
N VAL A 213 14.32 6.62 6.03
CA VAL A 213 14.12 5.77 7.23
C VAL A 213 14.65 4.36 7.00
N ALA A 214 14.38 3.76 5.84
CA ALA A 214 14.92 2.44 5.49
C ALA A 214 16.46 2.44 5.48
N GLN A 215 17.07 3.47 4.90
CA GLN A 215 18.54 3.63 4.92
C GLN A 215 19.08 3.77 6.34
N GLU A 216 18.40 4.51 7.21
CA GLU A 216 18.79 4.69 8.63
C GLU A 216 18.64 3.44 9.47
N LEU A 217 17.60 2.62 9.19
CA LEU A 217 17.31 1.39 9.96
C LEU A 217 18.14 0.20 9.51
N PHE A 218 18.41 0.08 8.20
CA PHE A 218 18.96 -1.12 7.58
C PHE A 218 20.26 -0.90 6.81
N GLY A 219 20.73 0.35 6.65
CA GLY A 219 21.94 0.69 5.87
C GLY A 219 21.79 0.49 4.36
N ARG A 220 20.57 0.22 3.87
CA ARG A 220 20.24 -0.04 2.46
C ARG A 220 18.81 0.33 2.12
N PRO A 221 18.47 0.53 0.84
CA PRO A 221 17.09 0.48 0.39
C PRO A 221 16.47 -0.88 0.69
N ILE A 222 15.17 -0.89 0.97
CA ILE A 222 14.35 -2.10 1.10
C ILE A 222 13.28 -2.09 0.02
N LYS A 223 12.69 -3.26 -0.26
CA LYS A 223 11.51 -3.35 -1.10
C LYS A 223 10.30 -2.78 -0.34
N GLN A 224 9.74 -1.68 -0.86
CA GLN A 224 8.62 -0.99 -0.22
C GLN A 224 7.28 -1.62 -0.63
N ILE A 225 6.28 -1.53 0.25
CA ILE A 225 4.87 -1.85 -0.07
C ILE A 225 4.06 -0.61 0.29
N VAL A 226 3.36 -0.02 -0.69
CA VAL A 226 2.57 1.19 -0.48
C VAL A 226 1.11 0.86 -0.27
N LEU A 227 0.48 1.55 0.70
CA LEU A 227 -0.94 1.57 0.94
C LEU A 227 -1.58 2.72 0.18
N MET A 228 -2.56 2.38 -0.64
CA MET A 228 -3.51 3.27 -1.28
C MET A 228 -4.91 2.68 -1.12
N HIS A 229 -5.95 3.46 -1.39
CA HIS A 229 -7.34 3.00 -1.30
C HIS A 229 -8.10 3.21 -2.61
N ALA A 230 -9.16 2.42 -2.80
CA ALA A 230 -10.05 2.52 -3.95
C ALA A 230 -10.95 3.75 -3.86
N ASN A 231 -10.38 4.94 -4.08
CA ASN A 231 -11.07 6.22 -4.06
C ASN A 231 -10.76 7.06 -5.31
N GLU A 232 -11.57 8.10 -5.57
CA GLU A 232 -11.44 8.93 -6.78
C GLU A 232 -10.14 9.73 -6.80
N LEU A 233 -9.67 10.24 -5.66
CA LEU A 233 -8.40 10.96 -5.59
C LEU A 233 -7.26 10.11 -6.13
N THR A 234 -7.13 8.87 -5.64
CA THR A 234 -6.07 7.95 -6.08
C THR A 234 -6.29 7.54 -7.53
N ALA A 235 -7.52 7.20 -7.93
CA ALA A 235 -7.85 6.80 -9.29
C ALA A 235 -7.46 7.85 -10.34
N GLU A 236 -7.70 9.12 -10.04
CA GLU A 236 -7.42 10.23 -10.96
C GLU A 236 -5.94 10.65 -10.98
N ASN A 237 -5.17 10.29 -9.95
CA ASN A 237 -3.79 10.76 -9.79
C ASN A 237 -2.73 9.65 -9.81
N LEU A 238 -3.11 8.37 -9.93
CA LEU A 238 -2.16 7.26 -9.95
C LEU A 238 -1.17 7.33 -11.11
N ASP A 239 -1.62 7.78 -12.29
CA ASP A 239 -0.75 7.98 -13.47
C ASP A 239 0.37 9.01 -13.20
N ALA A 240 -0.01 10.15 -12.63
CA ALA A 240 0.93 11.20 -12.27
C ALA A 240 1.91 10.74 -11.18
N LEU A 241 1.39 10.07 -10.13
CA LEU A 241 2.22 9.53 -9.05
C LEU A 241 3.20 8.47 -9.57
N ALA A 242 2.74 7.53 -10.40
CA ALA A 242 3.58 6.50 -10.99
C ALA A 242 4.70 7.11 -11.87
N THR A 243 4.38 8.19 -12.62
CA THR A 243 5.37 8.94 -13.40
C THR A 243 6.43 9.55 -12.50
N VAL A 244 6.03 10.20 -11.39
CA VAL A 244 6.96 10.78 -10.41
C VAL A 244 7.82 9.70 -9.76
N LEU A 245 7.25 8.56 -9.36
CA LEU A 245 8.00 7.46 -8.76
C LEU A 245 9.05 6.89 -9.73
N LYS A 246 8.69 6.68 -11.00
CA LYS A 246 9.66 6.27 -12.03
C LYS A 246 10.80 7.29 -12.21
N SER A 247 10.49 8.58 -12.21
CA SER A 247 11.52 9.64 -12.30
C SER A 247 12.47 9.65 -11.08
N LYS A 248 12.02 9.15 -9.93
CA LYS A 248 12.81 8.95 -8.71
C LYS A 248 13.57 7.60 -8.70
N GLY A 249 13.53 6.84 -9.79
CA GLY A 249 14.22 5.56 -9.93
C GLY A 249 13.50 4.37 -9.29
N TYR A 250 12.21 4.48 -8.97
CA TYR A 250 11.42 3.34 -8.49
C TYR A 250 11.05 2.40 -9.64
N LYS A 251 11.23 1.09 -9.40
CA LYS A 251 10.69 0.00 -10.20
C LYS A 251 9.47 -0.57 -9.49
N PHE A 252 8.40 -0.80 -10.22
CA PHE A 252 7.22 -1.50 -9.71
C PHE A 252 7.47 -3.00 -9.70
N ILE A 253 7.21 -3.64 -8.56
CA ILE A 253 7.37 -5.08 -8.33
C ILE A 253 6.08 -5.65 -7.75
N SER A 254 5.92 -6.97 -7.77
CA SER A 254 4.79 -7.64 -7.13
C SER A 254 4.92 -7.64 -5.59
N VAL A 255 3.79 -7.81 -4.89
CA VAL A 255 3.79 -8.01 -3.43
C VAL A 255 4.58 -9.26 -3.06
N GLU A 256 4.46 -10.35 -3.84
CA GLU A 256 5.24 -11.56 -3.63
C GLU A 256 6.75 -11.29 -3.68
N GLU A 257 7.19 -10.51 -4.68
CA GLU A 257 8.59 -10.12 -4.83
C GLU A 257 9.04 -9.17 -3.70
N ALA A 258 8.17 -8.27 -3.25
CA ALA A 258 8.48 -7.37 -2.13
C ALA A 258 8.69 -8.15 -0.83
N LEU A 259 7.83 -9.12 -0.53
CA LEU A 259 7.90 -9.95 0.68
C LEU A 259 9.12 -10.89 0.73
N GLN A 260 9.89 -11.00 -0.36
CA GLN A 260 11.17 -11.71 -0.36
C GLN A 260 12.31 -10.89 0.25
N ASP A 261 12.12 -9.59 0.51
CA ASP A 261 13.13 -8.81 1.23
C ASP A 261 13.26 -9.36 2.67
N PRO A 262 14.51 -9.67 3.13
CA PRO A 262 14.73 -10.24 4.46
C PRO A 262 14.13 -9.44 5.62
N VAL A 263 13.89 -8.15 5.46
CA VAL A 263 13.27 -7.32 6.51
C VAL A 263 11.87 -7.79 6.90
N TYR A 264 11.10 -8.36 5.94
CA TYR A 264 9.76 -8.88 6.21
C TYR A 264 9.77 -10.25 6.92
N GLN A 265 10.95 -10.86 7.09
CA GLN A 265 11.12 -12.10 7.84
C GLN A 265 11.58 -11.83 9.29
N MET A 266 11.79 -10.56 9.67
CA MET A 266 12.17 -10.19 11.02
C MET A 266 10.99 -10.45 11.98
N PRO A 267 11.27 -10.97 13.21
CA PRO A 267 10.22 -11.16 14.19
C PRO A 267 9.48 -9.85 14.49
N GLU A 268 8.17 -9.90 14.54
CA GLU A 268 7.35 -8.77 14.98
C GLU A 268 7.32 -8.74 16.51
N ILE A 269 7.60 -7.59 17.08
CA ILE A 269 7.57 -7.35 18.53
C ILE A 269 6.69 -6.15 18.90
N TYR A 270 6.11 -5.47 17.90
CA TYR A 270 5.24 -4.33 18.10
C TYR A 270 3.78 -4.76 18.04
N VAL A 271 3.00 -4.37 19.02
CA VAL A 271 1.56 -4.56 19.04
C VAL A 271 0.89 -3.19 18.90
N GLY A 272 0.12 -3.02 17.82
CA GLY A 272 -0.55 -1.76 17.52
C GLY A 272 -0.93 -1.60 16.05
N SER A 273 -1.27 -0.37 15.66
CA SER A 273 -1.58 -0.04 14.26
C SER A 273 -0.56 0.96 13.72
N SER A 274 0.32 0.51 12.83
CA SER A 274 1.30 1.34 12.14
C SER A 274 1.82 0.63 10.90
N ASP A 275 2.58 1.36 10.06
CA ASP A 275 3.38 0.73 9.02
C ASP A 275 4.61 -0.01 9.59
N ARG A 276 5.20 -0.91 8.83
CA ARG A 276 6.36 -1.71 9.27
C ARG A 276 7.61 -0.87 9.56
N LEU A 277 7.80 0.26 8.93
CA LEU A 277 8.90 1.16 9.28
C LEU A 277 8.75 1.69 10.71
N GLY A 278 7.51 2.02 11.11
CA GLY A 278 7.18 2.39 12.48
C GLY A 278 7.49 1.27 13.48
N HIS A 279 7.10 0.04 13.18
CA HIS A 279 7.39 -1.14 14.01
C HIS A 279 8.89 -1.37 14.18
N TRP A 280 9.65 -1.39 13.06
CA TRP A 280 11.10 -1.59 13.10
C TRP A 280 11.84 -0.44 13.78
N ALA A 281 11.38 0.80 13.62
CA ALA A 281 11.93 1.93 14.35
C ALA A 281 11.70 1.79 15.87
N PHE A 282 10.47 1.43 16.28
CA PHE A 282 10.14 1.17 17.67
C PHE A 282 11.04 0.09 18.28
N SER A 283 11.23 -1.05 17.60
CA SER A 283 12.09 -2.15 18.04
C SER A 283 13.56 -1.75 18.22
N LYS A 284 13.99 -0.68 17.54
CA LYS A 284 15.34 -0.08 17.66
C LYS A 284 15.38 1.14 18.58
N GLY A 285 14.31 1.40 19.35
CA GLY A 285 14.20 2.55 20.25
C GLY A 285 14.17 3.91 19.54
N LYS A 286 13.80 3.94 18.24
CA LYS A 286 13.74 5.17 17.44
C LYS A 286 12.29 5.65 17.34
N LYS A 287 12.11 6.98 17.38
CA LYS A 287 10.83 7.63 17.13
C LYS A 287 10.86 8.26 15.73
N LEU A 288 9.85 7.96 14.93
CA LEU A 288 9.69 8.52 13.59
C LEU A 288 8.86 9.81 13.62
N HIS A 289 9.17 10.73 12.69
CA HIS A 289 8.45 11.98 12.50
C HIS A 289 8.09 12.13 11.01
N PRO A 290 7.08 11.36 10.52
CA PRO A 290 6.72 11.40 9.12
C PRO A 290 6.14 12.76 8.71
N PRO A 291 6.37 13.20 7.45
CA PRO A 291 5.73 14.39 6.92
C PRO A 291 4.22 14.29 7.02
N GLN A 292 3.58 15.40 7.30
CA GLN A 292 2.12 15.53 7.36
C GLN A 292 1.62 16.28 6.13
N PRO A 293 0.39 16.02 5.65
CA PRO A 293 -0.23 16.80 4.58
C PRO A 293 -0.40 18.26 5.02
N SER A 294 -0.46 19.19 4.06
CA SER A 294 -0.79 20.57 4.34
C SER A 294 -2.17 20.71 5.01
N GLU A 295 -2.40 21.78 5.74
CA GLU A 295 -3.72 22.09 6.34
C GLU A 295 -4.82 22.08 5.28
N PHE A 296 -4.54 22.61 4.09
CA PHE A 296 -5.47 22.59 2.95
C PHE A 296 -5.94 21.17 2.60
N LEU A 297 -5.05 20.16 2.66
CA LEU A 297 -5.37 18.77 2.34
C LEU A 297 -6.08 18.04 3.50
N GLN A 298 -5.71 18.30 4.75
CA GLN A 298 -6.21 17.53 5.89
C GLN A 298 -7.45 18.16 6.57
N GLN A 299 -7.66 19.48 6.50
CA GLN A 299 -8.73 20.15 7.22
C GLN A 299 -10.13 19.61 6.91
N PRO A 300 -10.50 19.30 5.64
CA PRO A 300 -11.81 18.73 5.34
C PRO A 300 -12.09 17.39 6.04
N TYR A 301 -11.07 16.53 6.19
CA TYR A 301 -11.20 15.31 6.96
C TYR A 301 -11.40 15.60 8.46
N LEU A 302 -10.61 16.50 9.04
CA LEU A 302 -10.73 16.87 10.45
C LEU A 302 -12.09 17.50 10.76
N ASP A 303 -12.63 18.31 9.86
CA ASP A 303 -13.97 18.91 9.99
C ASP A 303 -15.07 17.84 9.99
N ASN A 304 -14.95 16.81 9.15
CA ASN A 304 -15.90 15.69 9.11
C ASN A 304 -15.86 14.88 10.41
N GLN A 305 -14.68 14.65 10.99
CA GLN A 305 -14.53 13.97 12.27
C GLN A 305 -15.16 14.73 13.45
N ARG A 306 -15.14 16.07 13.40
CA ARG A 306 -15.77 16.92 14.43
C ARG A 306 -17.30 16.94 14.33
N LYS A 307 -17.86 16.79 13.12
CA LYS A 307 -19.30 16.76 12.90
C LYS A 307 -19.95 15.40 13.21
N GLY A 308 -19.17 14.32 13.24
CA GLY A 308 -19.62 12.97 13.53
C GLY A 308 -19.56 12.60 15.03
N ARG A 309 -19.10 13.54 15.86
CA ARG A 309 -19.12 13.43 17.33
C ARG A 309 -20.26 14.23 17.91
#